data_e465dfe4df5b11a184cf12b9abedd5d2
#
_entry.id   e465dfe4df5b11a184cf12b9abedd5d2
#
_cell.length_a   1.000
_cell.length_b   1.000
_cell.length_c   1.000
_cell.angle_alpha   90.00
_cell.angle_beta   90.00
_cell.angle_gamma   90.00
#
_symmetry.space_group_name_H-M   'P 1'
#
loop_
_entity.id
_entity.type
_entity.pdbx_description
1 polymer ?
#
loop_
_entity_poly.entity_id
_entity_poly.type
_entity_poly.pdbx_seq_one_letter_code
_entity_poly.pdbx_strand_id
1 'polypeptide(L)'
;MLILLFEVMTYIKAKSVQAASQASNISDVQLLARAINGEARGESYEGQVAVGAVILNRVKHSSFPNTIAGVIYQPGAFTAVSDGQINVAIEESSSVVKAARDALNGWDPTGGAIYYFNPNTASSKWIWSRPHIKTIGKHRFCK
;
A
#
# COMPACT_ATOMS: atom_id res chain seq x y z
N MET A 1 -17.43 27.09 12.84
CA MET A 1 -17.30 25.62 12.67
C MET A 1 -17.03 25.20 11.23
N LEU A 2 -17.71 25.76 10.23
CA LEU A 2 -17.46 25.48 8.81
C LEU A 2 -16.06 25.93 8.33
N ILE A 3 -15.57 27.07 8.82
CA ILE A 3 -14.24 27.62 8.46
C ILE A 3 -13.12 26.72 8.97
N LEU A 4 -13.25 26.16 10.19
CA LEU A 4 -12.25 25.25 10.78
C LEU A 4 -12.16 23.93 10.01
N LEU A 5 -13.30 23.37 9.56
CA LEU A 5 -13.37 22.18 8.74
C LEU A 5 -12.70 22.39 7.37
N PHE A 6 -12.91 23.55 6.76
CA PHE A 6 -12.30 23.91 5.49
C PHE A 6 -10.77 24.02 5.62
N GLU A 7 -10.26 24.64 6.69
CA GLU A 7 -8.83 24.77 6.95
C GLU A 7 -8.16 23.41 7.21
N VAL A 8 -8.81 22.53 7.98
CA VAL A 8 -8.31 21.18 8.23
C VAL A 8 -8.24 20.37 6.93
N MET A 9 -9.27 20.44 6.10
CA MET A 9 -9.31 19.74 4.81
C MET A 9 -8.24 20.26 3.85
N THR A 10 -8.01 21.56 3.78
CA THR A 10 -6.94 22.15 2.95
C THR A 10 -5.55 21.79 3.47
N TYR A 11 -5.36 21.74 4.79
CA TYR A 11 -4.11 21.31 5.40
C TYR A 11 -3.79 19.84 5.10
N ILE A 12 -4.79 18.95 5.23
CA ILE A 12 -4.63 17.52 4.91
C ILE A 12 -4.30 17.34 3.43
N LYS A 13 -4.99 18.06 2.55
CA LYS A 13 -4.73 18.03 1.10
C LYS A 13 -3.33 18.54 0.77
N ALA A 14 -2.90 19.63 1.38
CA ALA A 14 -1.56 20.17 1.20
C ALA A 14 -0.48 19.21 1.68
N LYS A 15 -0.66 18.54 2.83
CA LYS A 15 0.28 17.53 3.33
C LYS A 15 0.36 16.32 2.41
N SER A 16 -0.76 15.83 1.89
CA SER A 16 -0.74 14.69 0.96
C SER A 16 -0.07 15.03 -0.37
N VAL A 17 -0.26 16.23 -0.89
CA VAL A 17 0.43 16.72 -2.08
C VAL A 17 1.93 16.86 -1.82
N GLN A 18 2.34 17.41 -0.69
CA GLN A 18 3.76 17.53 -0.31
C GLN A 18 4.41 16.15 -0.15
N ALA A 19 3.76 15.20 0.49
CA ALA A 19 4.26 13.82 0.64
C ALA A 19 4.41 13.14 -0.72
N ALA A 20 3.44 13.27 -1.62
CA ALA A 20 3.53 12.74 -2.98
C ALA A 20 4.65 13.40 -3.79
N SER A 21 4.88 14.70 -3.62
CA SER A 21 5.99 15.43 -4.25
C SER A 21 7.36 14.95 -3.75
N GLN A 22 7.51 14.68 -2.45
CA GLN A 22 8.74 14.11 -1.90
C GLN A 22 8.97 12.69 -2.40
N ALA A 23 7.91 11.88 -2.51
CA ALA A 23 7.97 10.52 -3.02
C ALA A 23 8.41 10.46 -4.49
N SER A 24 8.17 11.52 -5.29
CA SER A 24 8.59 11.55 -6.70
C SER A 24 10.11 11.49 -6.88
N ASN A 25 10.89 11.82 -5.84
CA ASN A 25 12.34 11.74 -5.84
C ASN A 25 12.89 10.37 -5.40
N ILE A 26 12.00 9.45 -5.00
CA ILE A 26 12.34 8.09 -4.57
C ILE A 26 11.98 7.15 -5.72
N SER A 27 12.84 6.16 -6.01
CA SER A 27 12.51 5.17 -7.05
C SER A 27 11.24 4.39 -6.69
N ASP A 28 10.51 3.94 -7.70
CA ASP A 28 9.29 3.13 -7.52
C ASP A 28 9.58 1.84 -6.75
N VAL A 29 10.72 1.20 -7.02
CA VAL A 29 11.16 0.00 -6.28
C VAL A 29 11.32 0.32 -4.80
N GLN A 30 12.03 1.39 -4.48
CA GLN A 30 12.30 1.78 -3.09
C GLN A 30 10.99 2.16 -2.36
N LEU A 31 10.12 2.93 -3.02
CA LEU A 31 8.85 3.33 -2.42
C LEU A 31 7.94 2.12 -2.16
N LEU A 32 7.84 1.22 -3.14
CA LEU A 32 7.08 -0.01 -3.00
C LEU A 32 7.65 -0.89 -1.88
N ALA A 33 8.98 -1.01 -1.81
CA ALA A 33 9.66 -1.77 -0.75
C ALA A 33 9.36 -1.21 0.64
N ARG A 34 9.33 0.10 0.78
CA ARG A 34 9.00 0.76 2.07
C ARG A 34 7.56 0.48 2.48
N ALA A 35 6.62 0.49 1.55
CA ALA A 35 5.23 0.13 1.82
C ALA A 35 5.11 -1.35 2.21
N ILE A 36 5.75 -2.26 1.47
CA ILE A 36 5.79 -3.69 1.81
C ILE A 36 6.39 -3.90 3.20
N ASN A 37 7.47 -3.23 3.52
CA ASN A 37 8.10 -3.34 4.85
C ASN A 37 7.15 -2.94 5.97
N GLY A 38 6.41 -1.84 5.79
CA GLY A 38 5.43 -1.39 6.78
C GLY A 38 4.28 -2.35 6.98
N GLU A 39 3.82 -3.01 5.91
CA GLU A 39 2.61 -3.83 5.91
C GLU A 39 2.89 -5.33 6.09
N ALA A 40 4.03 -5.83 5.66
CA ALA A 40 4.25 -7.26 5.48
C ALA A 40 5.65 -7.76 5.87
N ARG A 41 6.45 -7.00 6.61
CA ARG A 41 7.81 -7.44 6.98
C ARG A 41 7.84 -8.75 7.77
N GLY A 42 6.78 -9.04 8.52
CA GLY A 42 6.62 -10.27 9.28
C GLY A 42 5.98 -11.42 8.50
N GLU A 43 5.59 -11.20 7.25
CA GLU A 43 4.99 -12.20 6.39
C GLU A 43 6.05 -13.00 5.63
N SER A 44 5.61 -14.13 5.04
CA SER A 44 6.45 -14.88 4.11
C SER A 44 6.84 -14.03 2.91
N TYR A 45 7.87 -14.47 2.18
CA TYR A 45 8.28 -13.78 0.95
C TYR A 45 7.12 -13.66 -0.05
N GLU A 46 6.36 -14.74 -0.24
CA GLU A 46 5.15 -14.70 -1.09
C GLU A 46 4.15 -13.66 -0.60
N GLY A 47 3.94 -13.54 0.70
CA GLY A 47 3.05 -12.53 1.30
C GLY A 47 3.54 -11.11 1.07
N GLN A 48 4.85 -10.90 1.10
CA GLN A 48 5.47 -9.60 0.79
C GLN A 48 5.23 -9.22 -0.68
N VAL A 49 5.47 -10.14 -1.60
CA VAL A 49 5.18 -9.92 -3.03
C VAL A 49 3.69 -9.67 -3.24
N ALA A 50 2.83 -10.39 -2.52
CA ALA A 50 1.38 -10.24 -2.60
C ALA A 50 0.92 -8.82 -2.25
N VAL A 51 1.45 -8.23 -1.19
CA VAL A 51 1.13 -6.83 -0.83
C VAL A 51 1.60 -5.86 -1.92
N GLY A 52 2.80 -6.05 -2.45
CA GLY A 52 3.29 -5.28 -3.59
C GLY A 52 2.39 -5.40 -4.80
N ALA A 53 1.94 -6.61 -5.11
CA ALA A 53 1.03 -6.88 -6.23
C ALA A 53 -0.31 -6.18 -6.07
N VAL A 54 -0.87 -6.13 -4.86
CA VAL A 54 -2.12 -5.37 -4.61
C VAL A 54 -1.93 -3.89 -4.93
N ILE A 55 -0.84 -3.29 -4.50
CA ILE A 55 -0.54 -1.88 -4.83
C ILE A 55 -0.50 -1.67 -6.34
N LEU A 56 0.20 -2.54 -7.06
CA LEU A 56 0.30 -2.46 -8.52
C LEU A 56 -1.03 -2.73 -9.23
N ASN A 57 -1.86 -3.63 -8.71
CA ASN A 57 -3.20 -3.87 -9.23
C ASN A 57 -4.09 -2.65 -9.06
N ARG A 58 -3.98 -1.94 -7.93
CA ARG A 58 -4.68 -0.66 -7.72
C ARG A 58 -4.27 0.38 -8.75
N VAL A 59 -2.98 0.50 -9.06
CA VAL A 59 -2.49 1.42 -10.10
C VAL A 59 -3.17 1.20 -11.44
N LYS A 60 -3.46 -0.04 -11.79
CA LYS A 60 -4.12 -0.42 -13.04
C LYS A 60 -5.65 -0.32 -12.98
N HIS A 61 -6.23 -0.18 -11.80
CA HIS A 61 -7.67 -0.18 -11.60
C HIS A 61 -8.22 1.25 -11.68
N SER A 62 -9.34 1.43 -12.38
CA SER A 62 -9.94 2.75 -12.61
C SER A 62 -10.40 3.49 -11.35
N SER A 63 -10.66 2.76 -10.26
CA SER A 63 -11.12 3.34 -8.99
C SER A 63 -10.01 3.87 -8.09
N PHE A 64 -8.75 3.71 -8.48
CA PHE A 64 -7.57 4.13 -7.70
C PHE A 64 -6.70 5.11 -8.48
N PRO A 65 -5.80 5.84 -7.79
CA PRO A 65 -4.77 6.63 -8.48
C PRO A 65 -3.93 5.76 -9.42
N ASN A 66 -3.45 6.37 -10.49
CA ASN A 66 -2.74 5.66 -11.57
C ASN A 66 -1.21 5.66 -11.41
N THR A 67 -0.71 5.96 -10.23
CA THR A 67 0.72 5.89 -9.89
C THR A 67 0.93 5.17 -8.58
N ILE A 68 2.11 4.57 -8.40
CA ILE A 68 2.49 3.89 -7.16
C ILE A 68 2.43 4.88 -5.98
N ALA A 69 3.03 6.05 -6.12
CA ALA A 69 2.97 7.10 -5.10
C ALA A 69 1.54 7.52 -4.80
N GLY A 70 0.71 7.70 -5.81
CA GLY A 70 -0.70 8.05 -5.64
C GLY A 70 -1.48 7.03 -4.83
N VAL A 71 -1.27 5.74 -5.09
CA VAL A 71 -1.92 4.65 -4.34
C VAL A 71 -1.43 4.60 -2.89
N ILE A 72 -0.11 4.66 -2.68
CA ILE A 72 0.50 4.56 -1.35
C ILE A 72 0.08 5.73 -0.47
N TYR A 73 0.08 6.94 -1.02
CA TYR A 73 -0.23 8.16 -0.25
C TYR A 73 -1.72 8.51 -0.20
N GLN A 74 -2.63 7.64 -0.67
CA GLN A 74 -4.05 7.86 -0.42
C GLN A 74 -4.30 7.95 1.10
N PRO A 75 -5.07 8.95 1.56
CA PRO A 75 -5.35 9.12 2.98
C PRO A 75 -5.93 7.85 3.61
N GLY A 76 -5.30 7.37 4.68
CA GLY A 76 -5.73 6.18 5.42
C GLY A 76 -5.45 4.83 4.75
N ALA A 77 -4.79 4.81 3.59
CA ALA A 77 -4.54 3.56 2.87
C ALA A 77 -3.47 2.68 3.53
N PHE A 78 -2.41 3.30 4.04
CA PHE A 78 -1.28 2.57 4.65
C PHE A 78 -0.82 3.25 5.92
N THR A 79 -0.70 2.49 7.01
CA THR A 79 -0.20 3.00 8.30
C THR A 79 1.25 3.46 8.23
N ALA A 80 2.07 2.88 7.35
CA ALA A 80 3.45 3.28 7.14
C ALA A 80 3.58 4.77 6.76
N VAL A 81 2.58 5.35 6.11
CA VAL A 81 2.55 6.78 5.78
C VAL A 81 2.33 7.63 7.03
N SER A 82 1.36 7.26 7.87
CA SER A 82 1.01 8.04 9.07
C SER A 82 2.02 7.87 10.20
N ASP A 83 2.70 6.72 10.32
CA ASP A 83 3.69 6.46 11.37
C ASP A 83 5.12 6.81 10.97
N GLY A 84 5.35 7.26 9.74
CA GLY A 84 6.65 7.70 9.24
C GLY A 84 7.56 6.61 8.69
N GLN A 85 7.18 5.33 8.74
CA GLN A 85 8.01 4.23 8.21
C GLN A 85 8.28 4.38 6.71
N ILE A 86 7.35 4.98 5.98
CA ILE A 86 7.51 5.21 4.52
C ILE A 86 8.72 6.09 4.19
N ASN A 87 9.20 6.88 5.14
CA ASN A 87 10.35 7.78 4.96
C ASN A 87 11.69 7.10 5.27
N VAL A 88 11.66 5.86 5.77
CA VAL A 88 12.88 5.13 6.14
C VAL A 88 13.38 4.33 4.94
N ALA A 89 14.60 4.61 4.50
CA ALA A 89 15.22 3.89 3.39
C ALA A 89 15.44 2.41 3.74
N ILE A 90 15.20 1.55 2.76
CA ILE A 90 15.40 0.11 2.89
C ILE A 90 16.68 -0.27 2.16
N GLU A 91 17.51 -1.11 2.81
CA GLU A 91 18.73 -1.65 2.23
C GLU A 91 18.42 -2.41 0.93
N GLU A 92 19.23 -2.18 -0.11
CA GLU A 92 19.04 -2.80 -1.43
C GLU A 92 19.10 -4.35 -1.38
N SER A 93 19.83 -4.91 -0.42
CA SER A 93 19.92 -6.36 -0.21
C SER A 93 18.72 -6.95 0.55
N SER A 94 17.80 -6.12 1.02
CA SER A 94 16.63 -6.56 1.80
C SER A 94 15.67 -7.41 0.97
N SER A 95 15.04 -8.40 1.62
CA SER A 95 14.01 -9.24 1.00
C SER A 95 12.82 -8.43 0.50
N VAL A 96 12.45 -7.34 1.16
CA VAL A 96 11.33 -6.49 0.72
C VAL A 96 11.66 -5.71 -0.56
N VAL A 97 12.93 -5.37 -0.79
CA VAL A 97 13.36 -4.79 -2.08
C VAL A 97 13.25 -5.83 -3.19
N LYS A 98 13.70 -7.05 -2.94
CA LYS A 98 13.55 -8.15 -3.89
C LYS A 98 12.07 -8.44 -4.18
N ALA A 99 11.22 -8.45 -3.14
CA ALA A 99 9.78 -8.64 -3.30
C ALA A 99 9.14 -7.53 -4.15
N ALA A 100 9.54 -6.27 -3.94
CA ALA A 100 9.10 -5.16 -4.75
C ALA A 100 9.49 -5.33 -6.23
N ARG A 101 10.72 -5.76 -6.50
CA ARG A 101 11.18 -6.03 -7.87
C ARG A 101 10.41 -7.16 -8.53
N ASP A 102 10.16 -8.26 -7.81
CA ASP A 102 9.40 -9.40 -8.34
C ASP A 102 7.95 -9.01 -8.65
N ALA A 103 7.31 -8.21 -7.78
CA ALA A 103 5.99 -7.68 -8.06
C ALA A 103 5.97 -6.77 -9.30
N LEU A 104 6.94 -5.86 -9.41
CA LEU A 104 7.09 -4.97 -10.58
C LEU A 104 7.35 -5.75 -11.87
N ASN A 105 8.03 -6.90 -11.79
CA ASN A 105 8.27 -7.78 -12.91
C ASN A 105 7.05 -8.65 -13.28
N GLY A 106 5.94 -8.53 -12.57
CA GLY A 106 4.67 -9.13 -12.93
C GLY A 106 4.25 -10.33 -12.08
N TRP A 107 5.01 -10.71 -11.04
CA TRP A 107 4.57 -11.77 -10.16
C TRP A 107 3.45 -11.27 -9.23
N ASP A 108 2.25 -11.79 -9.44
CA ASP A 108 1.08 -11.55 -8.60
C ASP A 108 0.56 -12.87 -8.03
N PRO A 109 0.96 -13.24 -6.82
CA PRO A 109 0.45 -14.45 -6.19
C PRO A 109 -1.00 -14.35 -5.73
N THR A 110 -1.63 -13.15 -5.80
CA THR A 110 -2.99 -12.93 -5.33
C THR A 110 -4.07 -13.22 -6.37
N GLY A 111 -3.68 -13.31 -7.66
CA GLY A 111 -4.67 -13.49 -8.72
C GLY A 111 -5.50 -12.24 -9.04
N GLY A 112 -4.92 -11.05 -8.91
CA GLY A 112 -5.57 -9.79 -9.26
C GLY A 112 -6.26 -9.07 -8.11
N ALA A 113 -5.92 -9.37 -6.86
CA ALA A 113 -6.53 -8.70 -5.71
C ALA A 113 -6.22 -7.19 -5.67
N ILE A 114 -7.20 -6.41 -5.24
CA ILE A 114 -7.07 -4.97 -5.01
C ILE A 114 -7.28 -4.60 -3.53
N TYR A 115 -7.64 -5.56 -2.68
CA TYR A 115 -7.77 -5.40 -1.24
C TYR A 115 -7.14 -6.57 -0.51
N TYR A 116 -6.68 -6.32 0.70
CA TYR A 116 -6.32 -7.37 1.65
C TYR A 116 -6.63 -6.91 3.07
N PHE A 117 -6.83 -7.87 3.97
CA PHE A 117 -7.04 -7.57 5.39
C PHE A 117 -6.63 -8.77 6.24
N ASN A 118 -6.29 -8.49 7.49
CA ASN A 118 -6.08 -9.50 8.50
C ASN A 118 -7.41 -9.85 9.16
N PRO A 119 -7.94 -11.07 8.99
CA PRO A 119 -9.23 -11.45 9.57
C PRO A 119 -9.27 -11.42 11.10
N ASN A 120 -8.12 -11.48 11.76
CA ASN A 120 -8.04 -11.42 13.23
C ASN A 120 -8.22 -10.00 13.78
N THR A 121 -8.02 -8.96 12.96
CA THR A 121 -8.05 -7.57 13.39
C THR A 121 -9.07 -6.71 12.65
N ALA A 122 -9.56 -7.16 11.50
CA ALA A 122 -10.48 -6.39 10.68
C ALA A 122 -11.90 -6.42 11.25
N SER A 123 -12.45 -5.23 11.52
CA SER A 123 -13.82 -5.04 12.03
C SER A 123 -14.80 -4.51 11.00
N SER A 124 -14.34 -4.06 9.84
CA SER A 124 -15.19 -3.51 8.78
C SER A 124 -16.01 -4.60 8.11
N LYS A 125 -17.34 -4.49 8.20
CA LYS A 125 -18.26 -5.40 7.51
C LYS A 125 -18.09 -5.32 6.00
N TRP A 126 -17.76 -4.16 5.48
CA TRP A 126 -17.56 -3.95 4.04
C TRP A 126 -16.41 -4.79 3.52
N ILE A 127 -15.25 -4.79 4.19
CA ILE A 127 -14.09 -5.57 3.73
C ILE A 127 -14.37 -7.07 3.75
N TRP A 128 -15.12 -7.54 4.77
CA TRP A 128 -15.52 -8.94 4.86
C TRP A 128 -16.48 -9.37 3.75
N SER A 129 -17.23 -8.43 3.17
CA SER A 129 -18.16 -8.69 2.06
C SER A 129 -17.48 -8.78 0.70
N ARG A 130 -16.21 -8.40 0.60
CA ARG A 130 -15.49 -8.42 -0.70
C ARG A 130 -15.21 -9.84 -1.16
N PRO A 131 -15.31 -10.10 -2.49
CA PRO A 131 -15.05 -11.43 -3.03
C PRO A 131 -13.65 -11.92 -2.70
N HIS A 132 -13.57 -13.00 -1.93
CA HIS A 132 -12.30 -13.61 -1.53
C HIS A 132 -11.65 -14.32 -2.70
N ILE A 133 -10.36 -14.09 -2.92
CA ILE A 133 -9.57 -14.80 -3.93
C ILE A 133 -8.67 -15.82 -3.27
N LYS A 134 -7.82 -15.39 -2.33
CA LYS A 134 -6.77 -16.24 -1.75
C LYS A 134 -6.37 -15.75 -0.36
N THR A 135 -5.95 -16.67 0.48
CA THR A 135 -5.33 -16.37 1.77
C THR A 135 -3.85 -16.72 1.69
N ILE A 136 -2.99 -15.79 2.08
CA ILE A 136 -1.53 -15.97 2.17
C ILE A 136 -1.13 -15.47 3.56
N GLY A 137 -0.59 -16.36 4.40
CA GLY A 137 -0.22 -16.02 5.77
C GLY A 137 -1.40 -15.46 6.56
N LYS A 138 -1.23 -14.28 7.15
CA LYS A 138 -2.27 -13.62 7.95
C LYS A 138 -3.26 -12.81 7.13
N HIS A 139 -3.07 -12.69 5.82
CA HIS A 139 -3.87 -11.82 4.97
C HIS A 139 -4.83 -12.59 4.06
N ARG A 140 -6.08 -12.11 4.01
CA ARG A 140 -7.05 -12.48 3.00
C ARG A 140 -7.00 -11.47 1.88
N PHE A 141 -6.77 -11.95 0.66
CA PHE A 141 -6.73 -11.13 -0.56
C PHE A 141 -8.06 -11.24 -1.29
N CYS A 142 -8.59 -10.10 -1.73
CA CYS A 142 -9.93 -10.01 -2.31
C CYS A 142 -10.05 -8.90 -3.36
N LYS A 143 -11.17 -8.95 -4.07
CA LYS A 143 -11.55 -7.93 -5.07
C LYS A 143 -12.47 -6.88 -4.51
#